data_8c6341a3e63fb559980e5d3952fc1959
#
_entry.id   8c6341a3e63fb559980e5d3952fc1959
#
_cell.length_a   1.000
_cell.length_b   1.000
_cell.length_c   1.000
_cell.angle_alpha   90.00
_cell.angle_beta   90.00
_cell.angle_gamma   90.00
#
_symmetry.space_group_name_H-M   'P 1'
#
loop_
_entity.id
_entity.type
_entity.pdbx_description
1 polymer ?
#
loop_
_entity_poly.entity_id
_entity_poly.type
_entity_poly.pdbx_seq_one_letter_code
_entity_poly.pdbx_strand_id
1 'polypeptide(L)'
;GDYKMTYAKNAGSGAAVALDVESGEVLALANFPDFDPNDFAEGISSEKWQSLQRKNDNDSMSPAPLYNVATMSAVQPGSTFKPITAMAALDCGLDENRYLLDKGYIELGGRTYGCFLWNENGKNHGYVDLAEALKVSCNYYFYDIAAGKDFASGDSLGYDKKIDNS
;
A
#
# COMPACT_ATOMS: atom_id res chain seq x y z
N GLY A 1 28.38 -1.71 -6.29
CA GLY A 1 27.82 -0.38 -6.52
C GLY A 1 27.50 0.28 -5.19
N ASP A 2 27.99 1.51 -4.98
CA ASP A 2 27.75 2.29 -3.78
C ASP A 2 26.25 2.65 -3.72
N TYR A 3 25.50 2.00 -2.85
CA TYR A 3 24.12 2.39 -2.54
C TYR A 3 24.16 3.70 -1.77
N LYS A 4 23.86 4.81 -2.44
CA LYS A 4 23.68 6.10 -1.78
C LYS A 4 22.34 6.06 -1.05
N MET A 5 22.35 5.85 0.25
CA MET A 5 21.13 5.97 1.07
C MET A 5 20.64 7.42 1.02
N THR A 6 19.47 7.62 0.43
CA THR A 6 18.76 8.90 0.46
C THR A 6 17.74 8.85 1.58
N TYR A 7 17.93 9.67 2.61
CA TYR A 7 16.95 9.82 3.69
C TYR A 7 15.83 10.76 3.26
N ALA A 8 14.58 10.35 3.44
CA ALA A 8 13.44 11.25 3.32
C ALA A 8 13.53 12.28 4.45
N LYS A 9 13.59 13.57 4.10
CA LYS A 9 13.80 14.68 5.05
C LYS A 9 12.78 14.75 6.19
N ASN A 10 11.59 14.17 5.98
CA ASN A 10 10.46 14.24 6.92
C ASN A 10 10.04 12.86 7.45
N ALA A 11 10.84 11.81 7.23
CA ALA A 11 10.57 10.50 7.79
C ALA A 11 10.91 10.50 9.29
N GLY A 12 9.93 10.81 10.11
CA GLY A 12 10.06 10.94 11.56
C GLY A 12 9.36 9.83 12.34
N SER A 13 8.67 8.90 11.67
CA SER A 13 8.00 7.76 12.31
C SER A 13 8.00 6.54 11.39
N GLY A 14 7.91 5.36 11.99
CA GLY A 14 7.83 4.10 11.26
C GLY A 14 7.55 2.94 12.19
N ALA A 15 7.17 1.81 11.61
CA ALA A 15 6.99 0.56 12.34
C ALA A 15 7.44 -0.63 11.49
N ALA A 16 7.84 -1.71 12.15
CA ALA A 16 8.12 -2.99 11.55
C ALA A 16 7.47 -4.10 12.37
N VAL A 17 6.82 -5.03 11.69
CA VAL A 17 6.17 -6.20 12.30
C VAL A 17 6.61 -7.44 11.56
N ALA A 18 6.99 -8.48 12.29
CA ALA A 18 7.23 -9.81 11.76
C ALA A 18 6.28 -10.80 12.43
N LEU A 19 5.58 -11.58 11.61
CA LEU A 19 4.65 -12.61 12.05
C LEU A 19 5.12 -13.98 11.55
N ASP A 20 4.94 -14.99 12.38
CA ASP A 20 5.02 -16.37 11.90
C ASP A 20 3.76 -16.67 11.06
N VAL A 21 3.94 -17.14 9.84
CA VAL A 21 2.84 -17.33 8.88
C VAL A 21 1.98 -18.56 9.18
N GLU A 22 2.49 -19.51 9.96
CA GLU A 22 1.77 -20.73 10.30
C GLU A 22 0.99 -20.59 11.62
N SER A 23 1.65 -20.02 12.65
CA SER A 23 1.06 -19.86 13.99
C SER A 23 0.34 -18.54 14.19
N GLY A 24 0.70 -17.49 13.41
CA GLY A 24 0.25 -16.12 13.61
C GLY A 24 0.95 -15.40 14.78
N GLU A 25 1.97 -16.02 15.38
CA GLU A 25 2.73 -15.41 16.47
C GLU A 25 3.48 -14.16 16.02
N VAL A 26 3.50 -13.14 16.88
CA VAL A 26 4.28 -11.93 16.66
C VAL A 26 5.74 -12.19 17.05
N LEU A 27 6.61 -12.37 16.06
CA LEU A 27 8.05 -12.59 16.25
C LEU A 27 8.79 -11.30 16.58
N ALA A 28 8.37 -10.18 15.99
CA ALA A 28 8.90 -8.86 16.29
C ALA A 28 7.83 -7.79 16.02
N LEU A 29 7.84 -6.76 16.86
CA LEU A 29 7.02 -5.55 16.68
C LEU A 29 7.85 -4.37 17.17
N ALA A 30 8.20 -3.46 16.27
CA ALA A 30 9.02 -2.29 16.57
C ALA A 30 8.34 -1.03 16.05
N ASN A 31 8.45 0.05 16.82
CA ASN A 31 7.98 1.37 16.48
C ASN A 31 9.12 2.38 16.55
N PHE A 32 9.01 3.46 15.78
CA PHE A 32 9.89 4.61 15.90
C PHE A 32 9.07 5.90 15.66
N PRO A 33 9.23 6.92 16.49
CA PRO A 33 9.93 6.93 17.77
C PRO A 33 9.24 6.03 18.79
N ASP A 34 9.97 5.62 19.80
CA ASP A 34 9.52 4.78 20.91
C ASP A 34 9.84 5.45 22.24
N PHE A 35 9.41 4.84 23.35
CA PHE A 35 9.68 5.30 24.69
C PHE A 35 10.19 4.15 25.58
N ASP A 36 10.97 4.47 26.61
CA ASP A 36 11.37 3.50 27.61
C ASP A 36 10.27 3.38 28.69
N PRO A 37 9.64 2.20 28.86
CA PRO A 37 8.64 2.00 29.93
C PRO A 37 9.18 2.27 31.33
N ASN A 38 10.49 2.13 31.55
CA ASN A 38 11.10 2.41 32.84
C ASN A 38 11.04 3.89 33.21
N ASP A 39 10.89 4.80 32.25
CA ASP A 39 10.67 6.22 32.52
C ASP A 39 9.44 6.49 33.41
N PHE A 40 8.51 5.53 33.46
CA PHE A 40 7.25 5.64 34.24
C PHE A 40 7.28 4.92 35.60
N ALA A 41 8.31 4.10 35.84
CA ALA A 41 8.33 3.21 37.01
C ALA A 41 8.34 3.95 38.38
N GLU A 42 9.03 5.09 38.44
CA GLU A 42 9.14 5.92 39.65
C GLU A 42 8.51 7.32 39.49
N GLY A 43 7.71 7.49 38.44
CA GLY A 43 7.16 8.77 38.00
C GLY A 43 7.99 9.40 36.90
N ILE A 44 7.36 10.21 36.06
CA ILE A 44 8.01 10.85 34.90
C ILE A 44 8.18 12.34 35.13
N SER A 45 9.34 12.91 34.78
CA SER A 45 9.54 14.36 34.85
C SER A 45 8.68 15.10 33.80
N SER A 46 8.36 16.37 34.09
CA SER A 46 7.58 17.20 33.17
C SER A 46 8.28 17.37 31.83
N GLU A 47 9.59 17.51 31.82
CA GLU A 47 10.40 17.66 30.59
C GLU A 47 10.35 16.38 29.75
N LYS A 48 10.50 15.21 30.41
CA LYS A 48 10.42 13.92 29.72
C LYS A 48 9.02 13.69 29.17
N TRP A 49 7.98 13.95 29.98
CA TRP A 49 6.59 13.85 29.53
C TRP A 49 6.32 14.70 28.30
N GLN A 50 6.79 15.97 28.27
CA GLN A 50 6.66 16.84 27.11
C GLN A 50 7.39 16.31 25.88
N SER A 51 8.56 15.67 26.06
CA SER A 51 9.32 15.10 24.96
C SER A 51 8.60 13.91 24.29
N LEU A 52 7.69 13.23 24.99
CA LEU A 52 6.91 12.11 24.48
C LEU A 52 5.61 12.55 23.78
N GLN A 53 5.23 13.82 23.88
CA GLN A 53 4.03 14.32 23.22
C GLN A 53 4.26 14.51 21.71
N ARG A 54 3.19 14.41 20.93
CA ARG A 54 3.22 14.75 19.50
C ARG A 54 3.65 16.21 19.32
N LYS A 55 4.62 16.45 18.45
CA LYS A 55 5.16 17.80 18.23
C LYS A 55 4.23 18.72 17.43
N ASN A 56 3.37 18.13 16.60
CA ASN A 56 2.41 18.88 15.79
C ASN A 56 1.10 18.05 15.71
N ASP A 57 0.09 18.47 16.44
CA ASP A 57 -1.20 17.78 16.51
C ASP A 57 -2.01 17.85 15.20
N ASN A 58 -1.70 18.83 14.34
CA ASN A 58 -2.32 18.98 13.03
C ASN A 58 -1.69 18.09 11.95
N ASP A 59 -0.58 17.43 12.24
CA ASP A 59 0.12 16.51 11.34
C ASP A 59 0.07 15.09 11.91
N SER A 60 -0.78 14.25 11.34
CA SER A 60 -0.93 12.85 11.76
C SER A 60 0.36 12.02 11.61
N MET A 61 1.30 12.49 10.78
CA MET A 61 2.62 11.87 10.56
C MET A 61 3.70 12.43 11.48
N SER A 62 3.38 13.43 12.31
CA SER A 62 4.32 13.97 13.30
C SER A 62 4.72 12.90 14.31
N PRO A 63 6.00 12.80 14.67
CA PRO A 63 6.50 11.85 15.65
C PRO A 63 5.72 11.89 16.96
N ALA A 64 5.27 10.74 17.42
CA ALA A 64 4.49 10.56 18.66
C ALA A 64 4.96 9.29 19.38
N PRO A 65 5.96 9.37 20.27
CA PRO A 65 6.56 8.19 20.90
C PRO A 65 5.58 7.27 21.65
N LEU A 66 4.51 7.84 22.23
CA LEU A 66 3.46 7.08 22.93
C LEU A 66 2.43 6.42 21.98
N TYR A 67 2.49 6.71 20.68
CA TYR A 67 1.56 6.16 19.73
C TYR A 67 2.15 4.92 19.04
N ASN A 68 1.55 3.76 19.25
CA ASN A 68 1.98 2.52 18.61
C ASN A 68 1.56 2.49 17.15
N VAL A 69 2.48 2.93 16.27
CA VAL A 69 2.25 3.00 14.82
C VAL A 69 1.88 1.63 14.23
N ALA A 70 2.53 0.56 14.71
CA ALA A 70 2.32 -0.79 14.20
C ALA A 70 0.90 -1.31 14.40
N THR A 71 0.24 -0.93 15.51
CA THR A 71 -1.08 -1.46 15.89
C THR A 71 -2.22 -0.45 15.77
N MET A 72 -1.91 0.85 15.77
CA MET A 72 -2.91 1.92 15.83
C MET A 72 -3.05 2.71 14.53
N SER A 73 -2.07 2.64 13.62
CA SER A 73 -2.15 3.38 12.37
C SER A 73 -3.00 2.66 11.32
N ALA A 74 -4.00 3.37 10.80
CA ALA A 74 -4.73 2.96 9.61
C ALA A 74 -4.13 3.66 8.40
N VAL A 75 -3.44 2.91 7.54
CA VAL A 75 -2.80 3.43 6.34
C VAL A 75 -3.38 2.80 5.09
N GLN A 76 -3.30 3.51 3.96
CA GLN A 76 -3.67 2.95 2.67
C GLN A 76 -2.67 1.86 2.29
N PRO A 77 -3.11 0.63 1.96
CA PRO A 77 -2.22 -0.49 1.67
C PRO A 77 -1.41 -0.29 0.38
N GLY A 78 -1.90 0.55 -0.54
CA GLY A 78 -1.25 0.74 -1.83
C GLY A 78 -1.11 -0.56 -2.61
N SER A 79 0.05 -0.71 -3.38
CA SER A 79 0.29 -1.90 -4.23
C SER A 79 0.38 -3.22 -3.46
N THR A 80 0.48 -3.21 -2.14
CA THR A 80 0.42 -4.45 -1.34
C THR A 80 -0.96 -5.10 -1.35
N PHE A 81 -1.99 -4.36 -1.78
CA PHE A 81 -3.35 -4.89 -1.95
C PHE A 81 -3.57 -5.61 -3.31
N LYS A 82 -2.66 -5.46 -4.28
CA LYS A 82 -2.79 -6.08 -5.61
C LYS A 82 -2.94 -7.60 -5.60
N PRO A 83 -2.22 -8.37 -4.79
CA PRO A 83 -2.47 -9.82 -4.68
C PRO A 83 -3.90 -10.16 -4.26
N ILE A 84 -4.51 -9.38 -3.38
CA ILE A 84 -5.90 -9.57 -2.96
C ILE A 84 -6.85 -9.32 -4.15
N THR A 85 -6.63 -8.22 -4.89
CA THR A 85 -7.41 -7.92 -6.10
C THR A 85 -7.24 -9.00 -7.16
N ALA A 86 -6.02 -9.53 -7.35
CA ALA A 86 -5.74 -10.63 -8.27
C ALA A 86 -6.53 -11.90 -7.88
N MET A 87 -6.49 -12.30 -6.61
CA MET A 87 -7.24 -13.46 -6.11
C MET A 87 -8.75 -13.29 -6.33
N ALA A 88 -9.29 -12.11 -6.04
CA ALA A 88 -10.71 -11.83 -6.26
C ALA A 88 -11.08 -11.91 -7.76
N ALA A 89 -10.24 -11.38 -8.65
CA ALA A 89 -10.48 -11.46 -10.09
C ALA A 89 -10.43 -12.90 -10.62
N LEU A 90 -9.47 -13.70 -10.17
CA LEU A 90 -9.38 -15.14 -10.51
C LEU A 90 -10.62 -15.90 -10.02
N ASP A 91 -11.08 -15.62 -8.80
CA ASP A 91 -12.31 -16.23 -8.25
C ASP A 91 -13.58 -15.82 -9.01
N CYS A 92 -13.55 -14.65 -9.66
CA CYS A 92 -14.61 -14.19 -10.56
C CYS A 92 -14.51 -14.73 -11.98
N GLY A 93 -13.47 -15.50 -12.31
CA GLY A 93 -13.28 -16.14 -13.62
C GLY A 93 -12.31 -15.43 -14.56
N LEU A 94 -11.42 -14.58 -14.04
CA LEU A 94 -10.32 -14.03 -14.84
C LEU A 94 -9.43 -15.18 -15.34
N ASP A 95 -9.16 -15.21 -16.65
CA ASP A 95 -8.08 -16.03 -17.22
C ASP A 95 -6.73 -15.41 -16.85
N GLU A 96 -5.91 -16.12 -16.06
CA GLU A 96 -4.59 -15.64 -15.61
C GLU A 96 -3.61 -15.35 -16.75
N ASN A 97 -3.80 -16.02 -17.90
CA ASN A 97 -2.98 -15.84 -19.09
C ASN A 97 -3.51 -14.75 -20.03
N ARG A 98 -4.57 -14.04 -19.63
CA ARG A 98 -5.13 -12.96 -20.44
C ARG A 98 -4.21 -11.74 -20.45
N TYR A 99 -3.71 -11.41 -21.63
CA TYR A 99 -2.97 -10.16 -21.86
C TYR A 99 -3.92 -8.98 -22.01
N LEU A 100 -3.67 -7.90 -21.23
CA LEU A 100 -4.34 -6.61 -21.34
C LEU A 100 -3.32 -5.53 -21.70
N LEU A 101 -3.75 -4.53 -22.46
CA LEU A 101 -2.89 -3.44 -22.93
C LEU A 101 -2.90 -2.29 -21.92
N ASP A 102 -1.78 -2.06 -21.23
CA ASP A 102 -1.56 -0.84 -20.46
C ASP A 102 -1.36 0.35 -21.40
N LYS A 103 -2.28 1.31 -21.44
CA LYS A 103 -2.18 2.58 -22.17
C LYS A 103 -1.63 3.73 -21.33
N GLY A 104 -1.22 3.46 -20.08
CA GLY A 104 -0.64 4.42 -19.17
C GLY A 104 -1.64 4.99 -18.16
N TYR A 105 -2.86 5.31 -18.55
CA TYR A 105 -3.88 5.86 -17.67
C TYR A 105 -5.29 5.49 -18.08
N ILE A 106 -6.21 5.55 -17.14
CA ILE A 106 -7.65 5.48 -17.38
C ILE A 106 -8.33 6.78 -16.94
N GLU A 107 -9.49 7.05 -17.50
CA GLU A 107 -10.37 8.13 -17.04
C GLU A 107 -11.64 7.54 -16.44
N LEU A 108 -11.94 7.91 -15.19
CA LEU A 108 -13.12 7.45 -14.48
C LEU A 108 -13.71 8.58 -13.63
N GLY A 109 -14.99 8.85 -13.80
CA GLY A 109 -15.68 9.88 -13.02
C GLY A 109 -15.08 11.29 -13.17
N GLY A 110 -14.54 11.62 -14.34
CA GLY A 110 -13.88 12.90 -14.62
C GLY A 110 -12.49 13.06 -13.98
N ARG A 111 -11.89 11.97 -13.53
CA ARG A 111 -10.53 11.96 -12.98
C ARG A 111 -9.65 11.00 -13.76
N THR A 112 -8.37 11.36 -13.89
CA THR A 112 -7.34 10.53 -14.52
C THR A 112 -6.61 9.71 -13.45
N TYR A 113 -6.48 8.41 -13.70
CA TYR A 113 -5.75 7.47 -12.84
C TYR A 113 -4.61 6.86 -13.66
N GLY A 114 -3.39 7.30 -13.39
CA GLY A 114 -2.19 6.87 -14.12
C GLY A 114 -1.52 5.66 -13.50
N CYS A 115 -0.93 4.82 -14.36
CA CYS A 115 0.09 3.90 -13.94
C CYS A 115 1.33 4.69 -13.47
N PHE A 116 2.11 4.15 -12.52
CA PHE A 116 3.26 4.89 -12.01
C PHE A 116 4.26 5.25 -13.12
N LEU A 117 4.49 4.32 -14.06
CA LEU A 117 5.40 4.52 -15.19
C LEU A 117 4.95 5.68 -16.11
N TRP A 118 3.64 5.82 -16.30
CA TRP A 118 3.05 6.95 -17.00
C TRP A 118 3.26 8.27 -16.26
N ASN A 119 3.01 8.26 -14.96
CA ASN A 119 3.14 9.45 -14.11
C ASN A 119 4.59 9.94 -14.02
N GLU A 120 5.57 9.04 -14.06
CA GLU A 120 6.99 9.38 -13.98
C GLU A 120 7.57 9.87 -15.31
N ASN A 121 7.20 9.25 -16.43
CA ASN A 121 7.91 9.50 -17.69
C ASN A 121 7.04 9.36 -18.96
N GLY A 122 5.71 9.26 -18.83
CA GLY A 122 4.78 9.16 -19.95
C GLY A 122 4.81 7.80 -20.70
N LYS A 123 5.48 6.78 -20.13
CA LYS A 123 5.57 5.44 -20.71
C LYS A 123 4.50 4.53 -20.12
N ASN A 124 4.33 3.35 -20.75
CA ASN A 124 3.44 2.29 -20.29
C ASN A 124 4.14 0.93 -20.34
N HIS A 125 3.50 -0.11 -19.80
CA HIS A 125 4.07 -1.47 -19.80
C HIS A 125 3.75 -2.27 -21.06
N GLY A 126 2.88 -1.75 -21.96
CA GLY A 126 2.40 -2.51 -23.10
C GLY A 126 1.45 -3.63 -22.69
N TYR A 127 1.54 -4.76 -23.42
CA TYR A 127 0.75 -5.94 -23.06
C TYR A 127 1.36 -6.68 -21.89
N VAL A 128 0.59 -6.89 -20.84
CA VAL A 128 0.96 -7.65 -19.64
C VAL A 128 -0.14 -8.64 -19.27
N ASP A 129 0.26 -9.81 -18.78
CA ASP A 129 -0.63 -10.77 -18.09
C ASP A 129 -0.64 -10.51 -16.58
N LEU A 130 -1.35 -11.34 -15.82
CA LEU A 130 -1.48 -11.17 -14.38
C LEU A 130 -0.13 -11.25 -13.64
N ALA A 131 0.73 -12.20 -14.03
CA ALA A 131 2.02 -12.42 -13.38
C ALA A 131 2.99 -11.25 -13.66
N GLU A 132 3.05 -10.80 -14.92
CA GLU A 132 3.85 -9.63 -15.29
C GLU A 132 3.33 -8.35 -14.64
N ALA A 133 2.01 -8.16 -14.60
CA ALA A 133 1.39 -7.00 -13.96
C ALA A 133 1.69 -6.93 -12.45
N LEU A 134 1.72 -8.06 -11.74
CA LEU A 134 2.18 -8.13 -10.34
C LEU A 134 3.67 -7.78 -10.23
N LYS A 135 4.52 -8.41 -11.07
CA LYS A 135 5.97 -8.22 -11.09
C LYS A 135 6.36 -6.75 -11.28
N VAL A 136 5.74 -6.06 -12.23
CA VAL A 136 6.03 -4.65 -12.54
C VAL A 136 5.11 -3.67 -11.81
N SER A 137 4.22 -4.17 -10.96
CA SER A 137 3.25 -3.35 -10.22
C SER A 137 2.40 -2.45 -11.13
N CYS A 138 1.92 -2.97 -12.26
CA CYS A 138 1.13 -2.22 -13.25
C CYS A 138 -0.22 -1.80 -12.68
N ASN A 139 -0.44 -0.51 -12.41
CA ASN A 139 -1.73 -0.03 -11.90
C ASN A 139 -2.84 -0.18 -12.94
N TYR A 140 -2.55 0.06 -14.23
CA TYR A 140 -3.53 -0.01 -15.30
C TYR A 140 -4.21 -1.38 -15.36
N TYR A 141 -3.42 -2.47 -15.38
CA TYR A 141 -3.93 -3.83 -15.36
C TYR A 141 -4.87 -4.08 -14.16
N PHE A 142 -4.48 -3.57 -12.98
CA PHE A 142 -5.27 -3.73 -11.77
C PHE A 142 -6.55 -2.87 -11.77
N TYR A 143 -6.59 -1.76 -12.49
CA TYR A 143 -7.83 -1.03 -12.74
C TYR A 143 -8.78 -1.83 -13.63
N ASP A 144 -8.25 -2.46 -14.71
CA ASP A 144 -9.03 -3.31 -15.61
C ASP A 144 -9.67 -4.48 -14.88
N ILE A 145 -8.87 -5.27 -14.16
CA ILE A 145 -9.39 -6.47 -13.48
C ILE A 145 -10.31 -6.13 -12.30
N ALA A 146 -10.07 -5.04 -11.57
CA ALA A 146 -10.96 -4.59 -10.50
C ALA A 146 -12.30 -4.09 -11.05
N ALA A 147 -12.31 -3.48 -12.23
CA ALA A 147 -13.53 -3.01 -12.90
C ALA A 147 -14.24 -4.11 -13.70
N GLY A 148 -13.61 -5.27 -13.93
CA GLY A 148 -14.12 -6.30 -14.83
C GLY A 148 -14.22 -5.85 -16.28
N LYS A 149 -13.39 -4.88 -16.68
CA LYS A 149 -13.42 -4.23 -17.99
C LYS A 149 -12.01 -3.91 -18.48
N ASP A 150 -11.73 -4.24 -19.73
CA ASP A 150 -10.56 -3.76 -20.44
C ASP A 150 -10.80 -2.29 -20.88
N PHE A 151 -10.17 -1.34 -20.21
CA PHE A 151 -10.31 0.09 -20.56
C PHE A 151 -9.64 0.44 -21.90
N ALA A 152 -8.73 -0.39 -22.40
CA ALA A 152 -8.08 -0.16 -23.69
C ALA A 152 -9.00 -0.47 -24.87
N SER A 153 -9.76 -1.55 -24.81
CA SER A 153 -10.73 -1.96 -25.87
C SER A 153 -12.17 -1.53 -25.56
N GLY A 154 -12.49 -1.36 -24.30
CA GLY A 154 -13.85 -1.11 -23.82
C GLY A 154 -14.65 -2.37 -23.52
N ASP A 155 -14.06 -3.56 -23.73
CA ASP A 155 -14.74 -4.85 -23.59
C ASP A 155 -14.87 -5.30 -22.12
N SER A 156 -15.91 -6.09 -21.84
CA SER A 156 -16.03 -6.81 -20.57
C SER A 156 -14.94 -7.89 -20.47
N LEU A 157 -14.42 -8.11 -19.27
CA LEU A 157 -13.53 -9.24 -18.98
C LEU A 157 -14.29 -10.57 -18.84
N GLY A 158 -15.63 -10.51 -18.87
CA GLY A 158 -16.47 -11.71 -18.91
C GLY A 158 -16.52 -12.46 -17.58
N TYR A 159 -16.49 -11.77 -16.44
CA TYR A 159 -16.59 -12.41 -15.13
C TYR A 159 -17.92 -13.14 -14.98
N ASP A 160 -17.86 -14.43 -14.63
CA ASP A 160 -19.03 -15.29 -14.44
C ASP A 160 -19.79 -14.96 -13.16
N LYS A 161 -19.12 -14.40 -12.17
CA LYS A 161 -19.70 -13.97 -10.90
C LYS A 161 -19.80 -12.44 -10.88
N LYS A 162 -21.02 -11.92 -10.72
CA LYS A 162 -21.18 -10.52 -10.31
C LYS A 162 -20.75 -10.41 -8.85
N ILE A 163 -19.88 -9.45 -8.55
CA ILE A 163 -19.65 -9.05 -7.16
C ILE A 163 -20.99 -8.46 -6.70
N ASP A 164 -21.71 -9.22 -5.86
CA ASP A 164 -22.96 -8.74 -5.26
C ASP A 164 -22.60 -7.68 -4.24
N ASN A 165 -22.93 -6.44 -4.57
CA ASN A 165 -22.76 -5.27 -3.70
C ASN A 165 -23.97 -5.06 -2.76
N SER A 166 -24.75 -6.13 -2.47
CA SER A 166 -25.88 -6.06 -1.54
C SER A 166 -25.46 -6.10 -0.06
#